data_9dd4b5dbce11e569a12f1fc38b6be8a2
#
_entry.id   9dd4b5dbce11e569a12f1fc38b6be8a2
#
_cell.length_a   1.000
_cell.length_b   1.000
_cell.length_c   1.000
_cell.angle_alpha   90.00
_cell.angle_beta   90.00
_cell.angle_gamma   90.00
#
_symmetry.space_group_name_H-M   'P 1'
#
loop_
_entity.id
_entity.type
_entity.pdbx_description
1 polymer ?
#
loop_
_entity_poly.entity_id
_entity_poly.type
_entity_poly.pdbx_seq_one_letter_code
_entity_poly.pdbx_strand_id
1 'polypeptide(L)'
;MKHIILAILFFIMVSGLSACTTSQPIQNVEKQVITSTASDEEVRQAITDAATSLGWVIVADHGNEITAVIDVRTHQATVSIPYSSSNYSIIYKNSIDLNHSGGKIHRNYNRWVANLDQEIRRNLNIAKTHH
;
A
#
# COMPACT_ATOMS: atom_id res chain seq x y z
N MET A 1 -48.88 50.50 16.30
CA MET A 1 -48.74 49.05 16.21
C MET A 1 -47.32 48.72 15.81
N LYS A 2 -46.61 48.13 16.70
CA LYS A 2 -45.26 47.73 16.42
C LYS A 2 -45.26 46.26 15.90
N HIS A 3 -44.93 46.08 14.66
CA HIS A 3 -44.72 44.73 14.12
C HIS A 3 -43.35 44.25 14.54
N ILE A 4 -43.32 43.28 15.44
CA ILE A 4 -42.09 42.59 15.78
C ILE A 4 -41.91 41.52 14.71
N ILE A 5 -41.00 41.79 13.79
CA ILE A 5 -40.55 40.77 12.85
C ILE A 5 -39.55 39.90 13.60
N LEU A 6 -40.01 38.75 14.03
CA LEU A 6 -39.16 37.74 14.61
C LEU A 6 -38.40 37.09 13.45
N ALA A 7 -37.21 37.58 13.19
CA ALA A 7 -36.28 36.90 12.26
C ALA A 7 -35.79 35.61 12.93
N ILE A 8 -36.47 34.52 12.62
CA ILE A 8 -35.96 33.20 12.98
C ILE A 8 -34.73 32.93 12.09
N LEU A 9 -33.58 33.20 12.67
CA LEU A 9 -32.31 32.78 12.06
C LEU A 9 -32.28 31.27 12.11
N PHE A 10 -32.62 30.62 10.99
CA PHE A 10 -32.46 29.20 10.82
C PHE A 10 -30.96 28.95 10.66
N PHE A 11 -30.29 28.68 11.77
CA PHE A 11 -28.90 28.24 11.78
C PHE A 11 -28.89 26.80 11.26
N ILE A 12 -28.72 26.63 9.95
CA ILE A 12 -28.46 25.30 9.37
C ILE A 12 -27.10 24.91 9.86
N MET A 13 -27.04 24.17 10.95
CA MET A 13 -25.86 23.42 11.30
C MET A 13 -25.63 22.35 10.19
N VAL A 14 -24.84 22.69 9.22
CA VAL A 14 -24.24 21.68 8.36
C VAL A 14 -23.25 20.95 9.24
N SER A 15 -23.76 19.95 9.96
CA SER A 15 -22.87 18.95 10.55
C SER A 15 -22.19 18.26 9.38
N GLY A 16 -20.96 18.68 9.07
CA GLY A 16 -20.11 17.99 8.15
C GLY A 16 -19.92 16.57 8.67
N LEU A 17 -20.66 15.62 8.08
CA LEU A 17 -20.36 14.22 8.23
C LEU A 17 -18.99 14.02 7.59
N SER A 18 -17.91 14.13 8.40
CA SER A 18 -16.64 13.57 8.02
C SER A 18 -16.83 12.06 7.99
N ALA A 19 -17.24 11.55 6.82
CA ALA A 19 -17.21 10.13 6.57
C ALA A 19 -15.75 9.69 6.74
N CYS A 20 -15.44 8.96 7.83
CA CYS A 20 -14.20 8.24 7.98
C CYS A 20 -14.19 7.16 6.90
N THR A 21 -13.80 7.53 5.67
CA THR A 21 -13.61 6.54 4.62
C THR A 21 -12.33 5.77 4.89
N THR A 22 -12.44 4.43 4.94
CA THR A 22 -11.30 3.52 5.00
C THR A 22 -10.69 3.27 3.63
N SER A 23 -11.34 3.77 2.57
CA SER A 23 -10.91 3.64 1.19
C SER A 23 -9.84 4.67 0.84
N GLN A 24 -8.78 4.22 0.21
CA GLN A 24 -7.67 5.05 -0.24
C GLN A 24 -7.29 4.69 -1.67
N PRO A 25 -6.71 5.62 -2.45
CA PRO A 25 -6.07 5.25 -3.70
C PRO A 25 -5.01 4.17 -3.48
N ILE A 26 -4.90 3.22 -4.39
CA ILE A 26 -3.84 2.21 -4.36
C ILE A 26 -2.49 2.92 -4.46
N GLN A 27 -1.60 2.62 -3.53
CA GLN A 27 -0.25 3.16 -3.48
C GLN A 27 0.75 2.06 -3.84
N ASN A 28 1.14 2.03 -5.11
CA ASN A 28 2.23 1.18 -5.55
C ASN A 28 3.58 1.77 -5.15
N VAL A 29 4.56 0.89 -4.94
CA VAL A 29 5.97 1.28 -4.88
C VAL A 29 6.52 1.14 -6.29
N GLU A 30 6.95 2.23 -6.89
CA GLU A 30 7.41 2.25 -8.28
C GLU A 30 8.89 2.59 -8.34
N LYS A 31 9.68 1.64 -8.84
CA LYS A 31 11.11 1.80 -9.11
C LYS A 31 11.89 2.39 -7.93
N GLN A 32 11.72 1.78 -6.75
CA GLN A 32 12.56 2.10 -5.60
C GLN A 32 14.01 1.83 -5.95
N VAL A 33 14.82 2.86 -5.97
CA VAL A 33 16.23 2.77 -6.36
C VAL A 33 17.03 2.01 -5.30
N ILE A 34 17.86 1.09 -5.74
CA ILE A 34 18.79 0.35 -4.89
C ILE A 34 20.17 1.01 -5.02
N THR A 35 20.54 1.77 -4.00
CA THR A 35 21.81 2.52 -3.97
C THR A 35 22.96 1.69 -3.42
N SER A 36 22.69 0.58 -2.74
CA SER A 36 23.69 -0.35 -2.27
C SER A 36 24.18 -1.26 -3.40
N THR A 37 25.40 -1.75 -3.27
CA THR A 37 25.91 -2.77 -4.20
C THR A 37 25.29 -4.11 -3.85
N ALA A 38 24.41 -4.61 -4.69
CA ALA A 38 23.75 -5.88 -4.54
C ALA A 38 23.61 -6.57 -5.89
N SER A 39 23.75 -7.88 -5.93
CA SER A 39 23.44 -8.69 -7.09
C SER A 39 21.92 -8.90 -7.21
N ASP A 40 21.44 -9.34 -8.36
CA ASP A 40 20.04 -9.71 -8.55
C ASP A 40 19.58 -10.76 -7.53
N GLU A 41 20.44 -11.73 -7.23
CA GLU A 41 20.16 -12.78 -6.24
C GLU A 41 20.09 -12.22 -4.80
N GLU A 42 20.95 -11.28 -4.45
CA GLU A 42 20.91 -10.62 -3.14
C GLU A 42 19.64 -9.78 -3.00
N VAL A 43 19.21 -9.11 -4.06
CA VAL A 43 17.93 -8.38 -4.08
C VAL A 43 16.75 -9.34 -3.96
N ARG A 44 16.78 -10.45 -4.70
CA ARG A 44 15.74 -11.50 -4.58
C ARG A 44 15.63 -12.02 -3.14
N GLN A 45 16.75 -12.30 -2.52
CA GLN A 45 16.79 -12.80 -1.15
C GLN A 45 16.26 -11.75 -0.16
N ALA A 46 16.63 -10.49 -0.33
CA ALA A 46 16.15 -9.40 0.51
C ALA A 46 14.63 -9.26 0.43
N ILE A 47 14.05 -9.36 -0.77
CA ILE A 47 12.61 -9.32 -0.99
C ILE A 47 11.92 -10.52 -0.36
N THR A 48 12.43 -11.71 -0.61
CA THR A 48 11.86 -12.97 -0.10
C THR A 48 11.87 -13.01 1.42
N ASP A 49 12.97 -12.63 2.04
CA ASP A 49 13.09 -12.60 3.51
C ASP A 49 12.15 -11.57 4.12
N ALA A 50 12.04 -10.38 3.53
CA ALA A 50 11.11 -9.35 3.98
C ALA A 50 9.66 -9.82 3.91
N ALA A 51 9.26 -10.36 2.77
CA ALA A 51 7.91 -10.86 2.55
C ALA A 51 7.57 -11.97 3.57
N THR A 52 8.42 -12.95 3.70
CA THR A 52 8.22 -14.09 4.61
C THR A 52 8.12 -13.63 6.07
N SER A 53 8.97 -12.71 6.49
CA SER A 53 8.96 -12.19 7.87
C SER A 53 7.67 -11.43 8.23
N LEU A 54 6.97 -10.88 7.24
CA LEU A 54 5.74 -10.13 7.41
C LEU A 54 4.47 -10.94 7.10
N GLY A 55 4.61 -12.23 6.86
CA GLY A 55 3.48 -13.14 6.64
C GLY A 55 3.02 -13.25 5.18
N TRP A 56 3.77 -12.67 4.24
CA TRP A 56 3.54 -12.90 2.82
C TRP A 56 4.06 -14.28 2.41
N VAL A 57 3.35 -14.93 1.49
CA VAL A 57 3.76 -16.20 0.91
C VAL A 57 4.19 -15.96 -0.54
N ILE A 58 5.36 -16.43 -0.90
CA ILE A 58 5.85 -16.38 -2.28
C ILE A 58 5.14 -17.48 -3.06
N VAL A 59 4.37 -17.12 -4.07
CA VAL A 59 3.61 -18.05 -4.89
C VAL A 59 4.18 -18.23 -6.29
N ALA A 60 5.04 -17.31 -6.74
CA ALA A 60 5.77 -17.43 -7.99
C ALA A 60 7.07 -16.63 -7.90
N ASP A 61 8.11 -17.14 -8.55
CA ASP A 61 9.42 -16.51 -8.65
C ASP A 61 10.03 -16.86 -10.01
N HIS A 62 10.10 -15.89 -10.91
CA HIS A 62 10.58 -16.05 -12.27
C HIS A 62 11.98 -15.47 -12.49
N GLY A 63 12.74 -15.20 -11.41
CA GLY A 63 14.11 -14.71 -11.48
C GLY A 63 14.25 -13.19 -11.70
N ASN A 64 13.19 -12.50 -12.05
CA ASN A 64 13.13 -11.04 -12.19
C ASN A 64 11.81 -10.45 -11.70
N GLU A 65 10.90 -11.31 -11.27
CA GLU A 65 9.59 -10.92 -10.73
C GLU A 65 9.13 -11.97 -9.71
N ILE A 66 8.77 -11.48 -8.53
CA ILE A 66 8.18 -12.27 -7.45
C ILE A 66 6.70 -11.94 -7.35
N THR A 67 5.86 -12.96 -7.20
CA THR A 67 4.46 -12.80 -6.83
C THR A 67 4.28 -13.24 -5.39
N ALA A 68 3.72 -12.39 -4.56
CA ALA A 68 3.50 -12.66 -3.15
C ALA A 68 2.05 -12.43 -2.76
N VAL A 69 1.56 -13.23 -1.83
CA VAL A 69 0.18 -13.17 -1.32
C VAL A 69 0.21 -13.05 0.20
N ILE A 70 -0.60 -12.16 0.73
CA ILE A 70 -0.85 -12.06 2.17
C ILE A 70 -2.32 -12.38 2.47
N ASP A 71 -2.54 -13.19 3.49
CA ASP A 71 -3.86 -13.49 4.04
C ASP A 71 -3.94 -12.94 5.47
N VAL A 72 -4.92 -12.07 5.72
CA VAL A 72 -5.19 -11.51 7.04
C VAL A 72 -6.67 -11.63 7.32
N ARG A 73 -7.07 -12.57 8.15
CA ARG A 73 -8.49 -12.91 8.40
C ARG A 73 -9.19 -13.32 7.10
N THR A 74 -10.23 -12.57 6.68
CA THR A 74 -10.95 -12.80 5.42
C THR A 74 -10.35 -12.03 4.23
N HIS A 75 -9.35 -11.18 4.51
CA HIS A 75 -8.73 -10.33 3.50
C HIS A 75 -7.55 -11.02 2.83
N GLN A 76 -7.43 -10.87 1.52
CA GLN A 76 -6.28 -11.35 0.78
C GLN A 76 -5.79 -10.27 -0.19
N ALA A 77 -4.49 -10.13 -0.30
CA ALA A 77 -3.87 -9.28 -1.31
C ALA A 77 -2.76 -10.01 -2.03
N THR A 78 -2.64 -9.76 -3.32
CA THR A 78 -1.58 -10.27 -4.18
C THR A 78 -0.84 -9.09 -4.80
N VAL A 79 0.47 -9.12 -4.73
CA VAL A 79 1.36 -8.13 -5.34
C VAL A 79 2.33 -8.80 -6.30
N SER A 80 2.72 -8.04 -7.31
CA SER A 80 3.85 -8.35 -8.18
C SER A 80 5.03 -7.47 -7.78
N ILE A 81 6.22 -8.07 -7.65
CA ILE A 81 7.44 -7.39 -7.26
C ILE A 81 8.49 -7.63 -8.34
N PRO A 82 8.47 -6.84 -9.43
CA PRO A 82 9.56 -6.86 -10.40
C PRO A 82 10.81 -6.25 -9.76
N TYR A 83 11.97 -6.85 -10.02
CA TYR A 83 13.22 -6.41 -9.43
C TYR A 83 14.42 -6.63 -10.33
N SER A 84 15.46 -5.87 -10.04
CA SER A 84 16.82 -6.04 -10.57
C SER A 84 17.79 -5.57 -9.50
N SER A 85 19.09 -5.59 -9.79
CA SER A 85 20.11 -5.00 -8.91
C SER A 85 19.98 -3.48 -8.78
N SER A 86 19.24 -2.81 -9.68
CA SER A 86 19.11 -1.34 -9.73
C SER A 86 17.87 -0.80 -9.02
N ASN A 87 16.78 -1.53 -9.04
CA ASN A 87 15.52 -1.10 -8.45
C ASN A 87 14.53 -2.25 -8.27
N TYR A 88 13.47 -2.01 -7.50
CA TYR A 88 12.32 -2.89 -7.39
C TYR A 88 11.03 -2.09 -7.32
N SER A 89 9.93 -2.76 -7.63
CA SER A 89 8.59 -2.20 -7.50
C SER A 89 7.71 -3.17 -6.70
N ILE A 90 6.65 -2.64 -6.10
CA ILE A 90 5.60 -3.46 -5.49
C ILE A 90 4.28 -2.98 -6.08
N ILE A 91 3.69 -3.80 -6.92
CA ILE A 91 2.54 -3.44 -7.76
C ILE A 91 1.33 -4.27 -7.34
N TYR A 92 0.21 -3.61 -7.13
CA TYR A 92 -1.07 -4.28 -6.90
C TYR A 92 -1.40 -5.23 -8.06
N LYS A 93 -1.79 -6.44 -7.74
CA LYS A 93 -2.22 -7.43 -8.73
C LYS A 93 -3.66 -7.87 -8.53
N ASN A 94 -4.03 -8.25 -7.31
CA ASN A 94 -5.37 -8.74 -6.99
C ASN A 94 -5.67 -8.61 -5.50
N SER A 95 -6.94 -8.63 -5.13
CA SER A 95 -7.35 -8.65 -3.73
C SER A 95 -8.71 -9.30 -3.55
N ILE A 96 -8.96 -9.80 -2.33
CA ILE A 96 -10.22 -10.34 -1.89
C ILE A 96 -10.62 -9.62 -0.60
N ASP A 97 -11.87 -9.16 -0.53
CA ASP A 97 -12.47 -8.54 0.64
C ASP A 97 -11.70 -7.29 1.15
N LEU A 98 -11.20 -6.49 0.22
CA LEU A 98 -10.51 -5.21 0.51
C LEU A 98 -11.22 -4.02 -0.14
N ASN A 99 -12.47 -4.20 -0.57
CA ASN A 99 -13.29 -3.14 -1.19
C ASN A 99 -12.60 -2.44 -2.38
N HIS A 100 -11.87 -3.22 -3.18
CA HIS A 100 -11.19 -2.70 -4.36
C HIS A 100 -12.21 -2.24 -5.40
N SER A 101 -12.17 -0.95 -5.76
CA SER A 101 -13.07 -0.36 -6.76
C SER A 101 -12.51 0.98 -7.25
N GLY A 102 -12.48 1.17 -8.56
CA GLY A 102 -12.09 2.45 -9.16
C GLY A 102 -10.70 2.94 -8.77
N GLY A 103 -9.73 2.04 -8.65
CA GLY A 103 -8.36 2.37 -8.24
C GLY A 103 -8.20 2.67 -6.76
N LYS A 104 -9.24 2.43 -5.95
CA LYS A 104 -9.22 2.58 -4.49
C LYS A 104 -9.33 1.23 -3.81
N ILE A 105 -8.81 1.15 -2.60
CA ILE A 105 -8.76 -0.06 -1.79
C ILE A 105 -8.79 0.29 -0.31
N HIS A 106 -9.15 -0.67 0.53
CA HIS A 106 -9.08 -0.50 1.98
C HIS A 106 -7.65 -0.13 2.42
N ARG A 107 -7.53 0.87 3.29
CA ARG A 107 -6.24 1.44 3.75
C ARG A 107 -5.25 0.40 4.31
N ASN A 108 -5.74 -0.73 4.80
CA ASN A 108 -4.87 -1.79 5.32
C ASN A 108 -3.94 -2.36 4.25
N TYR A 109 -4.41 -2.46 3.01
CA TYR A 109 -3.56 -2.88 1.89
C TYR A 109 -2.33 -1.98 1.75
N ASN A 110 -2.54 -0.66 1.70
CA ASN A 110 -1.43 0.29 1.58
C ASN A 110 -0.46 0.19 2.76
N ARG A 111 -0.96 -0.08 3.96
CA ARG A 111 -0.13 -0.30 5.15
C ARG A 111 0.73 -1.57 5.02
N TRP A 112 0.16 -2.67 4.54
CA TRP A 112 0.90 -3.91 4.34
C TRP A 112 2.00 -3.74 3.30
N VAL A 113 1.71 -3.03 2.20
CA VAL A 113 2.71 -2.72 1.17
C VAL A 113 3.81 -1.79 1.71
N ALA A 114 3.45 -0.77 2.48
CA ALA A 114 4.41 0.13 3.10
C ALA A 114 5.35 -0.60 4.08
N ASN A 115 4.81 -1.53 4.86
CA ASN A 115 5.60 -2.37 5.77
C ASN A 115 6.56 -3.29 4.99
N LEU A 116 6.08 -3.88 3.91
CA LEU A 116 6.89 -4.73 3.04
C LEU A 116 8.04 -3.91 2.42
N ASP A 117 7.74 -2.76 1.86
CA ASP A 117 8.73 -1.85 1.30
C ASP A 117 9.80 -1.45 2.33
N GLN A 118 9.38 -1.08 3.53
CA GLN A 118 10.30 -0.72 4.61
C GLN A 118 11.23 -1.87 4.97
N GLU A 119 10.73 -3.09 5.06
CA GLU A 119 11.54 -4.26 5.40
C GLU A 119 12.51 -4.64 4.29
N ILE A 120 12.09 -4.56 3.02
CA ILE A 120 12.98 -4.75 1.88
C ILE A 120 14.12 -3.72 1.91
N ARG A 121 13.79 -2.44 2.12
CA ARG A 121 14.81 -1.39 2.22
C ARG A 121 15.78 -1.62 3.38
N ARG A 122 15.28 -2.10 4.51
CA ARG A 122 16.12 -2.46 5.65
C ARG A 122 17.07 -3.58 5.29
N ASN A 123 16.59 -4.64 4.64
CA ASN A 123 17.43 -5.77 4.23
C ASN A 123 18.49 -5.38 3.20
N LEU A 124 18.19 -4.39 2.35
CA LEU A 124 19.12 -3.86 1.36
C LEU A 124 19.98 -2.70 1.89
N ASN A 125 19.72 -2.23 3.12
CA ASN A 125 20.39 -1.09 3.72
C ASN A 125 20.33 0.17 2.84
N ILE A 126 19.14 0.51 2.37
CA ILE A 126 18.87 1.67 1.53
C ILE A 126 17.80 2.58 2.15
N ALA A 127 17.82 3.85 1.77
CA ALA A 127 16.81 4.82 2.15
C ALA A 127 15.62 4.80 1.16
N LYS A 128 14.47 5.30 1.62
CA LYS A 128 13.32 5.49 0.73
C LYS A 128 13.62 6.58 -0.30
N THR A 129 13.35 6.28 -1.59
CA THR A 129 13.41 7.30 -2.65
C THR A 129 12.14 8.14 -2.62
N HIS A 130 12.28 9.44 -2.68
CA HIS A 130 11.18 10.38 -2.83
C HIS A 130 11.06 10.77 -4.31
N HIS A 131 9.88 10.61 -4.86
CA HIS A 131 9.54 11.06 -6.21
C HIS A 131 8.65 12.28 -6.16
#